data_d54da1613221390a70511d507152be00
#
_entry.id   d54da1613221390a70511d507152be00
#
_cell.length_a   1.000
_cell.length_b   1.000
_cell.length_c   1.000
_cell.angle_alpha   90.00
_cell.angle_beta   90.00
_cell.angle_gamma   90.00
#
_symmetry.space_group_name_H-M   'P 1'
#
loop_
_entity.id
_entity.type
_entity.pdbx_description
1 polymer ?
#
loop_
_entity_poly.entity_id
_entity_poly.type
_entity_poly.pdbx_seq_one_letter_code
_entity_poly.pdbx_strand_id
1 'polypeptide(L)'
;MALVVPKLFRLDGWKNLLAGFGTKKDKGLTPEDSVAGFVRLVPEVLGVLYRTNSEIRNAIDMPAEAMTREGFEVEGDDGTLYKAFQELHGPAKFKDALQFCRLYGGSLIVMDIEGAGAWDTPWDPSRGGKIRELRVYPRTRVNLAAMETSKVPESIYFDDFELFSIFAASGIPFNVHASRVLLFKSDSRVDMLEPGYTDYERYWGLSEVYRGVDDAYAFGTTKQGTSHLMKECSVAKYRLTNLENLVAENDYKSLDNRLEAIDMQKSVVNGVFLGEGEDYIRENVTFSGVPEVWDRQMMAVAGAYRVPVTKMFGRSAAGMNATGEGDGDNWNDYIAGLQVTQMLPPLSKLMRDINAYTKAVKAPTGTAGPVPLTITFNPLSMRDQLKDAQVRETMSRADRNYVESGILNPEDIIRNRFQGGYAIDTAVDEINAPDLTMEGAQ
;
A
#
# COMPACT_ATOMS: atom_id res chain seq x y z
N MET A 1 -22.96 -24.85 7.83
CA MET A 1 -21.51 -25.09 8.06
C MET A 1 -20.98 -23.92 8.86
N ALA A 2 -20.80 -24.08 10.17
CA ALA A 2 -20.40 -22.98 11.04
C ALA A 2 -18.94 -22.62 10.75
N LEU A 3 -18.67 -21.36 10.40
CA LEU A 3 -17.33 -20.81 10.26
C LEU A 3 -16.59 -20.98 11.59
N VAL A 4 -15.63 -21.89 11.62
CA VAL A 4 -14.68 -22.00 12.72
C VAL A 4 -13.71 -20.83 12.57
N VAL A 5 -14.04 -19.70 13.21
CA VAL A 5 -13.09 -18.59 13.36
C VAL A 5 -11.93 -19.11 14.21
N PRO A 6 -10.67 -19.01 13.75
CA PRO A 6 -9.52 -19.43 14.54
C PRO A 6 -9.55 -18.79 15.92
N LYS A 7 -9.18 -19.51 16.95
CA LYS A 7 -9.20 -19.09 18.37
C LYS A 7 -8.46 -17.76 18.66
N LEU A 8 -7.68 -17.24 17.71
CA LEU A 8 -6.93 -15.98 17.83
C LEU A 8 -7.80 -14.72 17.92
N PHE A 9 -9.07 -14.77 17.52
CA PHE A 9 -9.94 -13.59 17.46
C PHE A 9 -11.14 -13.64 18.42
N ARG A 10 -11.02 -14.35 19.54
CA ARG A 10 -12.04 -14.28 20.58
C ARG A 10 -11.92 -12.96 21.36
N LEU A 11 -12.87 -12.08 21.15
CA LEU A 11 -13.06 -10.81 21.90
C LEU A 11 -13.33 -10.99 23.40
N ASP A 12 -13.49 -12.23 23.89
CA ASP A 12 -13.74 -12.57 25.30
C ASP A 12 -12.47 -12.80 26.13
N GLY A 13 -11.29 -12.56 25.55
CA GLY A 13 -9.99 -12.69 26.20
C GLY A 13 -9.77 -11.76 27.40
N TRP A 14 -10.59 -10.74 27.59
CA TRP A 14 -10.42 -9.73 28.64
C TRP A 14 -10.94 -10.14 30.03
N LYS A 15 -11.76 -11.17 30.13
CA LYS A 15 -12.33 -11.61 31.44
C LYS A 15 -11.29 -12.12 32.45
N ASN A 16 -10.05 -12.33 32.06
CA ASN A 16 -9.02 -12.93 32.92
C ASN A 16 -7.63 -12.25 32.82
N LEU A 17 -7.52 -11.00 32.41
CA LEU A 17 -6.23 -10.31 32.29
C LEU A 17 -5.48 -10.27 33.64
N LEU A 18 -6.20 -10.06 34.74
CA LEU A 18 -5.65 -10.02 36.12
C LEU A 18 -5.37 -11.43 36.67
N ALA A 19 -6.10 -12.45 36.25
CA ALA A 19 -5.95 -13.82 36.74
C ALA A 19 -4.88 -14.62 36.00
N GLY A 20 -4.41 -14.14 34.85
CA GLY A 20 -3.43 -14.83 34.01
C GLY A 20 -2.02 -14.30 34.07
N PHE A 21 -1.81 -13.08 34.54
CA PHE A 21 -0.52 -12.38 34.49
C PHE A 21 0.55 -13.15 35.29
N GLY A 22 1.67 -13.53 34.65
CA GLY A 22 2.77 -14.26 35.27
C GLY A 22 2.52 -15.75 35.55
N THR A 23 1.39 -16.30 35.11
CA THR A 23 1.08 -17.74 35.24
C THR A 23 1.21 -18.43 33.88
N LYS A 24 1.18 -19.80 33.86
CA LYS A 24 1.11 -20.60 32.60
C LYS A 24 -0.12 -20.29 31.72
N LYS A 25 -1.05 -19.47 32.20
CA LYS A 25 -2.22 -18.99 31.47
C LYS A 25 -2.05 -17.54 30.99
N ASP A 26 -0.89 -16.93 31.27
CA ASP A 26 -0.55 -15.61 30.79
C ASP A 26 -0.39 -15.67 29.26
N LYS A 27 -1.30 -15.04 28.58
CA LYS A 27 -1.31 -15.00 27.10
C LYS A 27 -0.12 -14.23 26.54
N GLY A 28 0.50 -13.33 27.31
CA GLY A 28 1.70 -12.59 26.89
C GLY A 28 3.01 -13.40 27.05
N LEU A 29 2.93 -14.60 27.64
CA LEU A 29 4.08 -15.49 27.83
C LEU A 29 3.91 -16.83 27.08
N THR A 30 2.83 -17.03 26.35
CA THR A 30 2.64 -18.27 25.58
C THR A 30 3.57 -18.25 24.35
N PRO A 31 4.27 -19.37 24.09
CA PRO A 31 5.13 -19.50 22.89
C PRO A 31 4.39 -19.29 21.57
N GLU A 32 3.07 -19.32 21.60
CA GLU A 32 2.19 -19.07 20.44
C GLU A 32 2.16 -17.58 20.03
N ASP A 33 2.51 -16.67 20.95
CA ASP A 33 2.64 -15.23 20.68
C ASP A 33 4.07 -14.82 20.31
N SER A 34 5.03 -15.73 20.43
CA SER A 34 6.40 -15.48 20.01
C SER A 34 6.57 -15.79 18.51
N VAL A 35 7.40 -15.00 17.85
CA VAL A 35 7.79 -15.04 16.43
C VAL A 35 8.07 -16.44 15.85
N ALA A 36 8.10 -17.49 16.66
CA ALA A 36 8.31 -18.89 16.24
C ALA A 36 7.08 -19.58 15.64
N GLY A 37 5.90 -18.96 15.74
CA GLY A 37 4.67 -19.50 15.16
C GLY A 37 4.21 -18.66 13.98
N PHE A 38 4.69 -18.95 12.78
CA PHE A 38 4.13 -18.38 11.55
C PHE A 38 2.63 -18.73 11.46
N VAL A 39 1.80 -17.81 11.89
CA VAL A 39 0.34 -17.93 11.74
C VAL A 39 0.00 -17.58 10.32
N ARG A 40 -0.34 -18.58 9.55
CA ARG A 40 -0.76 -18.41 8.18
C ARG A 40 -2.07 -17.64 8.09
N LEU A 41 -2.04 -16.45 7.45
CA LEU A 41 -3.22 -15.66 7.19
C LEU A 41 -3.90 -16.15 5.92
N VAL A 42 -5.00 -16.89 6.07
CA VAL A 42 -5.80 -17.30 4.91
C VAL A 42 -6.49 -16.08 4.25
N PRO A 43 -6.83 -16.14 2.96
CA PRO A 43 -7.39 -15.00 2.23
C PRO A 43 -8.63 -14.37 2.88
N GLU A 44 -9.47 -15.17 3.53
CA GLU A 44 -10.67 -14.71 4.23
C GLU A 44 -10.30 -13.82 5.42
N VAL A 45 -9.26 -14.19 6.18
CA VAL A 45 -8.74 -13.41 7.31
C VAL A 45 -8.09 -12.12 6.81
N LEU A 46 -7.30 -12.16 5.73
CA LEU A 46 -6.75 -10.97 5.10
C LEU A 46 -7.84 -9.98 4.69
N GLY A 47 -8.93 -10.48 4.08
CA GLY A 47 -10.08 -9.65 3.70
C GLY A 47 -10.82 -9.07 4.91
N VAL A 48 -10.90 -9.77 6.04
CA VAL A 48 -11.47 -9.24 7.29
C VAL A 48 -10.56 -8.17 7.87
N LEU A 49 -9.27 -8.41 8.00
CA LEU A 49 -8.29 -7.45 8.51
C LEU A 49 -8.30 -6.15 7.70
N TYR A 50 -8.31 -6.23 6.37
CA TYR A 50 -8.40 -5.06 5.49
C TYR A 50 -9.65 -4.22 5.73
N ARG A 51 -10.80 -4.86 6.03
CA ARG A 51 -12.07 -4.14 6.26
C ARG A 51 -12.19 -3.57 7.67
N THR A 52 -11.57 -4.21 8.66
CA THR A 52 -11.78 -3.88 10.08
C THR A 52 -10.64 -3.08 10.70
N ASN A 53 -9.44 -3.11 10.11
CA ASN A 53 -8.27 -2.44 10.64
C ASN A 53 -7.82 -1.32 9.69
N SER A 54 -7.89 -0.07 10.16
CA SER A 54 -7.56 1.12 9.39
C SER A 54 -6.08 1.20 9.03
N GLU A 55 -5.21 0.74 9.92
CA GLU A 55 -3.76 0.77 9.74
C GLU A 55 -3.33 -0.18 8.61
N ILE A 56 -3.88 -1.40 8.62
CA ILE A 56 -3.67 -2.40 7.56
C ILE A 56 -4.23 -1.90 6.22
N ARG A 57 -5.42 -1.31 6.25
CA ARG A 57 -6.01 -0.73 5.03
C ARG A 57 -5.13 0.36 4.44
N ASN A 58 -4.66 1.30 5.26
CA ASN A 58 -3.76 2.36 4.81
C ASN A 58 -2.45 1.81 4.24
N ALA A 59 -1.89 0.76 4.86
CA ALA A 59 -0.68 0.10 4.39
C ALA A 59 -0.84 -0.55 3.00
N ILE A 60 -2.05 -0.98 2.65
CA ILE A 60 -2.35 -1.56 1.33
C ILE A 60 -2.68 -0.45 0.31
N ASP A 61 -3.57 0.48 0.67
CA ASP A 61 -4.14 1.45 -0.27
C ASP A 61 -3.15 2.56 -0.64
N MET A 62 -2.47 3.15 0.34
CA MET A 62 -1.61 4.32 0.11
C MET A 62 -0.47 4.08 -0.89
N PRO A 63 0.30 2.97 -0.82
CA PRO A 63 1.33 2.74 -1.83
C PRO A 63 0.75 2.50 -3.23
N ALA A 64 -0.37 1.78 -3.34
CA ALA A 64 -1.02 1.53 -4.63
C ALA A 64 -1.53 2.83 -5.27
N GLU A 65 -2.10 3.72 -4.47
CA GLU A 65 -2.53 5.06 -4.91
C GLU A 65 -1.34 5.93 -5.31
N ALA A 66 -0.27 5.92 -4.51
CA ALA A 66 0.93 6.71 -4.80
C ALA A 66 1.63 6.25 -6.10
N MET A 67 1.70 4.94 -6.36
CA MET A 67 2.30 4.41 -7.59
C MET A 67 1.57 4.83 -8.86
N THR A 68 0.24 5.02 -8.81
CA THR A 68 -0.60 5.26 -9.99
C THR A 68 -1.01 6.73 -10.17
N ARG A 69 -0.73 7.59 -9.19
CA ARG A 69 -1.25 8.96 -9.13
C ARG A 69 -0.67 9.89 -10.19
N GLU A 70 0.65 9.90 -10.35
CA GLU A 70 1.33 10.90 -11.19
C GLU A 70 1.43 10.48 -12.66
N GLY A 71 1.16 9.19 -12.98
CA GLY A 71 1.25 8.69 -14.34
C GLY A 71 2.68 8.46 -14.82
N PHE A 72 2.84 8.36 -16.13
CA PHE A 72 4.11 8.05 -16.78
C PHE A 72 4.14 8.63 -18.20
N GLU A 73 5.34 8.71 -18.75
CA GLU A 73 5.60 9.07 -20.13
C GLU A 73 6.26 7.91 -20.87
N VAL A 74 6.03 7.84 -22.18
CA VAL A 74 6.66 6.83 -23.06
C VAL A 74 7.54 7.56 -24.05
N GLU A 75 8.81 7.19 -24.11
CA GLU A 75 9.77 7.82 -24.99
C GLU A 75 9.36 7.67 -26.47
N GLY A 76 9.32 8.79 -27.19
CA GLY A 76 8.93 8.82 -28.59
C GLY A 76 7.42 8.75 -28.86
N ASP A 77 6.57 8.80 -27.80
CA ASP A 77 5.12 8.90 -27.92
C ASP A 77 4.67 10.37 -27.78
N ASP A 78 3.69 10.76 -28.56
CA ASP A 78 3.01 12.08 -28.49
C ASP A 78 1.90 12.14 -27.43
N GLY A 79 1.86 11.18 -26.52
CA GLY A 79 0.81 11.03 -25.50
C GLY A 79 -0.35 10.13 -25.96
N THR A 80 -0.30 9.54 -27.15
CA THR A 80 -1.34 8.64 -27.67
C THR A 80 -1.47 7.37 -26.84
N LEU A 81 -0.35 6.77 -26.40
CA LEU A 81 -0.36 5.57 -25.56
C LEU A 81 -0.96 5.85 -24.19
N TYR A 82 -0.60 6.98 -23.57
CA TYR A 82 -1.15 7.36 -22.29
C TYR A 82 -2.66 7.67 -22.37
N LYS A 83 -3.12 8.32 -23.44
CA LYS A 83 -4.56 8.55 -23.68
C LYS A 83 -5.31 7.22 -23.83
N ALA A 84 -4.77 6.29 -24.63
CA ALA A 84 -5.37 4.97 -24.78
C ALA A 84 -5.43 4.20 -23.44
N PHE A 85 -4.42 4.33 -22.60
CA PHE A 85 -4.42 3.79 -21.25
C PHE A 85 -5.51 4.41 -20.35
N GLN A 86 -5.72 5.73 -20.44
CA GLN A 86 -6.79 6.42 -19.74
C GLN A 86 -8.19 6.00 -20.22
N GLU A 87 -8.39 5.84 -21.54
CA GLU A 87 -9.65 5.34 -22.09
C GLU A 87 -10.02 3.94 -21.58
N LEU A 88 -9.04 3.10 -21.33
CA LEU A 88 -9.20 1.79 -20.69
C LEU A 88 -9.40 1.84 -19.16
N HIS A 89 -9.54 3.04 -18.58
CA HIS A 89 -9.52 3.26 -17.14
C HIS A 89 -8.28 2.67 -16.44
N GLY A 90 -7.15 2.66 -17.16
CA GLY A 90 -5.89 2.05 -16.74
C GLY A 90 -5.44 2.45 -15.34
N PRO A 91 -5.39 3.74 -14.97
CA PRO A 91 -4.94 4.14 -13.62
C PRO A 91 -5.76 3.50 -12.51
N ALA A 92 -7.10 3.46 -12.63
CA ALA A 92 -7.98 2.83 -11.66
C ALA A 92 -7.81 1.30 -11.61
N LYS A 93 -7.75 0.65 -12.79
CA LYS A 93 -7.58 -0.80 -12.89
C LYS A 93 -6.21 -1.26 -12.35
N PHE A 94 -5.14 -0.50 -12.61
CA PHE A 94 -3.83 -0.78 -12.06
C PHE A 94 -3.78 -0.56 -10.56
N LYS A 95 -4.41 0.51 -10.05
CA LYS A 95 -4.56 0.72 -8.61
C LYS A 95 -5.25 -0.48 -7.94
N ASP A 96 -6.40 -0.91 -8.45
CA ASP A 96 -7.13 -2.06 -7.90
C ASP A 96 -6.28 -3.34 -7.95
N ALA A 97 -5.56 -3.58 -9.04
CA ALA A 97 -4.67 -4.73 -9.17
C ALA A 97 -3.52 -4.68 -8.16
N LEU A 98 -2.91 -3.51 -7.96
CA LEU A 98 -1.84 -3.31 -6.99
C LEU A 98 -2.35 -3.47 -5.55
N GLN A 99 -3.56 -2.97 -5.23
CA GLN A 99 -4.19 -3.19 -3.93
C GLN A 99 -4.41 -4.69 -3.67
N PHE A 100 -4.96 -5.42 -4.63
CA PHE A 100 -5.14 -6.87 -4.50
C PHE A 100 -3.79 -7.61 -4.43
N CYS A 101 -2.80 -7.17 -5.19
CA CYS A 101 -1.46 -7.74 -5.13
C CYS A 101 -0.86 -7.59 -3.73
N ARG A 102 -0.92 -6.41 -3.14
CA ARG A 102 -0.43 -6.13 -1.80
C ARG A 102 -1.22 -6.86 -0.71
N LEU A 103 -2.55 -6.92 -0.87
CA LEU A 103 -3.43 -7.59 0.12
C LEU A 103 -3.30 -9.10 0.10
N TYR A 104 -3.28 -9.71 -1.07
CA TYR A 104 -3.29 -11.17 -1.21
C TYR A 104 -1.96 -11.78 -1.66
N GLY A 105 -0.96 -10.96 -1.98
CA GLY A 105 0.33 -11.40 -2.51
C GLY A 105 0.36 -11.49 -4.04
N GLY A 106 -0.78 -11.34 -4.72
CA GLY A 106 -0.85 -11.36 -6.17
C GLY A 106 -2.21 -11.04 -6.75
N SER A 107 -2.21 -10.57 -7.99
CA SER A 107 -3.39 -10.27 -8.78
C SER A 107 -3.06 -10.35 -10.27
N LEU A 108 -4.07 -10.33 -11.11
CA LEU A 108 -3.91 -10.26 -12.56
C LEU A 108 -4.97 -9.36 -13.19
N ILE A 109 -4.62 -8.81 -14.34
CA ILE A 109 -5.56 -8.14 -15.24
C ILE A 109 -5.69 -8.96 -16.50
N VAL A 110 -6.91 -9.27 -16.89
CA VAL A 110 -7.23 -9.91 -18.16
C VAL A 110 -7.62 -8.83 -19.16
N MET A 111 -6.98 -8.86 -20.34
CA MET A 111 -7.28 -7.97 -21.44
C MET A 111 -8.39 -8.57 -22.31
N ASP A 112 -9.52 -7.89 -22.43
CA ASP A 112 -10.58 -8.21 -23.38
C ASP A 112 -10.25 -7.56 -24.73
N ILE A 113 -9.97 -8.40 -25.72
CA ILE A 113 -9.42 -7.95 -26.99
C ILE A 113 -10.38 -8.31 -28.12
N GLU A 114 -10.73 -7.34 -28.94
CA GLU A 114 -11.64 -7.50 -30.06
C GLU A 114 -11.02 -8.37 -31.16
N GLY A 115 -11.79 -9.35 -31.62
CA GLY A 115 -11.36 -10.24 -32.72
C GLY A 115 -10.26 -11.23 -32.35
N ALA A 116 -9.85 -11.34 -31.10
CA ALA A 116 -8.76 -12.21 -30.69
C ALA A 116 -9.11 -13.70 -30.54
N GLY A 117 -10.32 -14.14 -30.94
CA GLY A 117 -10.76 -15.53 -30.80
C GLY A 117 -11.09 -15.96 -29.36
N ALA A 118 -11.04 -17.27 -29.08
CA ALA A 118 -11.34 -17.81 -27.76
C ALA A 118 -10.32 -17.35 -26.71
N TRP A 119 -10.72 -17.29 -25.44
CA TRP A 119 -9.89 -16.78 -24.33
C TRP A 119 -8.65 -17.62 -24.06
N ASP A 120 -8.72 -18.92 -24.30
CA ASP A 120 -7.66 -19.91 -24.11
C ASP A 120 -6.65 -19.97 -25.27
N THR A 121 -6.93 -19.30 -26.40
CA THR A 121 -6.01 -19.26 -27.53
C THR A 121 -4.98 -18.15 -27.39
N PRO A 122 -3.71 -18.38 -27.80
CA PRO A 122 -2.69 -17.35 -27.81
C PRO A 122 -3.10 -16.19 -28.71
N TRP A 123 -2.90 -14.99 -28.19
CA TRP A 123 -3.09 -13.77 -28.96
C TRP A 123 -1.73 -13.16 -29.32
N ASP A 124 -1.60 -12.77 -30.58
CA ASP A 124 -0.43 -12.10 -31.12
C ASP A 124 -0.80 -10.64 -31.43
N PRO A 125 -0.21 -9.66 -30.76
CA PRO A 125 -0.49 -8.24 -30.99
C PRO A 125 -0.25 -7.80 -32.46
N SER A 126 0.67 -8.46 -33.18
CA SER A 126 0.98 -8.12 -34.55
C SER A 126 -0.19 -8.39 -35.54
N ARG A 127 -1.10 -9.31 -35.16
CA ARG A 127 -2.30 -9.63 -35.97
C ARG A 127 -3.43 -8.61 -35.79
N GLY A 128 -3.24 -7.62 -34.96
CA GLY A 128 -4.23 -6.59 -34.63
C GLY A 128 -5.18 -7.01 -33.50
N GLY A 129 -6.18 -6.20 -33.29
CA GLY A 129 -7.15 -6.36 -32.19
C GLY A 129 -7.01 -5.22 -31.19
N LYS A 130 -8.08 -4.42 -31.04
CA LYS A 130 -8.11 -3.34 -30.05
C LYS A 130 -8.48 -3.92 -28.68
N ILE A 131 -7.76 -3.54 -27.63
CA ILE A 131 -8.14 -3.84 -26.25
C ILE A 131 -9.40 -3.02 -25.93
N ARG A 132 -10.48 -3.69 -25.51
CA ARG A 132 -11.76 -3.07 -25.16
C ARG A 132 -11.90 -2.79 -23.68
N GLU A 133 -11.43 -3.72 -22.85
CA GLU A 133 -11.62 -3.65 -21.40
C GLU A 133 -10.48 -4.36 -20.67
N LEU A 134 -10.16 -3.84 -19.47
CA LEU A 134 -9.26 -4.45 -18.51
C LEU A 134 -10.08 -5.00 -17.33
N ARG A 135 -10.00 -6.30 -17.05
CA ARG A 135 -10.71 -6.96 -15.96
C ARG A 135 -9.76 -7.43 -14.90
N VAL A 136 -9.91 -6.87 -13.69
CA VAL A 136 -9.03 -7.14 -12.55
C VAL A 136 -9.53 -8.34 -11.75
N TYR A 137 -8.63 -9.26 -11.44
CA TYR A 137 -8.90 -10.44 -10.62
C TYR A 137 -7.82 -10.60 -9.54
N PRO A 138 -8.20 -10.72 -8.25
CA PRO A 138 -7.26 -11.10 -7.21
C PRO A 138 -6.85 -12.58 -7.36
N ARG A 139 -5.70 -12.95 -6.80
CA ARG A 139 -5.23 -14.35 -6.83
C ARG A 139 -6.25 -15.35 -6.24
N THR A 140 -7.14 -14.89 -5.37
CA THR A 140 -8.19 -15.71 -4.76
C THR A 140 -9.23 -16.21 -5.75
N ARG A 141 -9.28 -15.59 -6.94
CA ARG A 141 -10.13 -16.01 -8.06
C ARG A 141 -9.39 -16.89 -9.08
N VAL A 142 -8.11 -17.19 -8.84
CA VAL A 142 -7.29 -17.99 -9.75
C VAL A 142 -7.14 -19.40 -9.18
N ASN A 143 -7.43 -20.40 -9.98
CA ASN A 143 -7.29 -21.81 -9.60
C ASN A 143 -5.92 -22.34 -10.05
N LEU A 144 -4.93 -22.30 -9.18
CA LEU A 144 -3.56 -22.69 -9.49
C LEU A 144 -3.48 -24.19 -9.92
N ALA A 145 -4.29 -25.04 -9.31
CA ALA A 145 -4.29 -26.48 -9.60
C ALA A 145 -4.85 -26.84 -10.99
N ALA A 146 -5.60 -25.91 -11.62
CA ALA A 146 -6.16 -26.10 -12.95
C ALA A 146 -5.39 -25.27 -14.02
N MET A 147 -4.24 -24.67 -13.64
CA MET A 147 -3.39 -23.96 -14.57
C MET A 147 -2.45 -24.93 -15.28
N GLU A 148 -2.18 -24.64 -16.54
CA GLU A 148 -1.29 -25.44 -17.37
C GLU A 148 0.06 -24.75 -17.53
N THR A 149 1.13 -25.44 -17.20
CA THR A 149 2.51 -24.99 -17.36
C THR A 149 3.02 -25.39 -18.74
N SER A 150 3.72 -24.50 -19.41
CA SER A 150 4.38 -24.85 -20.66
C SER A 150 5.50 -25.86 -20.40
N LYS A 151 5.46 -26.98 -21.14
CA LYS A 151 6.49 -28.04 -21.10
C LYS A 151 7.47 -27.94 -22.25
N VAL A 152 7.33 -26.92 -23.10
CA VAL A 152 8.17 -26.70 -24.28
C VAL A 152 9.31 -25.77 -23.89
N PRO A 153 10.59 -26.25 -23.89
CA PRO A 153 11.73 -25.45 -23.44
C PRO A 153 11.95 -24.16 -24.27
N GLU A 154 11.54 -24.17 -25.54
CA GLU A 154 11.64 -23.01 -26.44
C GLU A 154 10.52 -21.99 -26.25
N SER A 155 9.50 -22.32 -25.45
CA SER A 155 8.41 -21.40 -25.13
C SER A 155 8.88 -20.28 -24.20
N ILE A 156 8.42 -19.05 -24.45
CA ILE A 156 8.62 -17.92 -23.52
C ILE A 156 7.93 -18.13 -22.17
N TYR A 157 7.06 -19.12 -22.07
CA TYR A 157 6.33 -19.52 -20.87
C TYR A 157 6.90 -20.77 -20.21
N PHE A 158 8.11 -21.21 -20.62
CA PHE A 158 8.74 -22.38 -20.00
C PHE A 158 8.90 -22.17 -18.48
N ASP A 159 8.53 -23.15 -17.68
CA ASP A 159 8.46 -23.08 -16.21
C ASP A 159 7.47 -22.04 -15.65
N ASP A 160 6.67 -21.38 -16.49
CA ASP A 160 5.58 -20.49 -16.07
C ASP A 160 4.24 -21.00 -16.63
N PHE A 161 3.14 -20.44 -16.17
CA PHE A 161 1.82 -20.84 -16.62
C PHE A 161 1.48 -20.25 -17.99
N GLU A 162 1.10 -21.13 -18.92
CA GLU A 162 0.62 -20.77 -20.25
C GLU A 162 -0.89 -20.50 -20.25
N LEU A 163 -1.65 -21.27 -19.44
CA LEU A 163 -3.10 -21.11 -19.27
C LEU A 163 -3.46 -20.79 -17.82
N PHE A 164 -4.20 -19.74 -17.62
CA PHE A 164 -4.73 -19.30 -16.33
C PHE A 164 -6.19 -19.68 -16.22
N SER A 165 -6.54 -20.47 -15.20
CA SER A 165 -7.93 -20.80 -14.87
C SER A 165 -8.46 -19.80 -13.85
N ILE A 166 -9.50 -19.03 -14.22
CA ILE A 166 -10.02 -17.91 -13.43
C ILE A 166 -11.50 -18.13 -13.16
N PHE A 167 -11.93 -17.90 -11.91
CA PHE A 167 -13.35 -17.90 -11.56
C PHE A 167 -13.97 -16.53 -11.82
N ALA A 168 -14.93 -16.48 -12.72
CA ALA A 168 -15.75 -15.29 -12.95
C ALA A 168 -16.55 -14.92 -11.67
N ALA A 169 -17.15 -13.74 -11.65
CA ALA A 169 -18.05 -13.34 -10.56
C ALA A 169 -19.25 -14.28 -10.39
N SER A 170 -19.70 -14.92 -11.48
CA SER A 170 -20.73 -15.96 -11.49
C SER A 170 -20.28 -17.29 -10.86
N GLY A 171 -18.99 -17.44 -10.53
CA GLY A 171 -18.40 -18.70 -10.05
C GLY A 171 -18.05 -19.70 -11.15
N ILE A 172 -18.30 -19.38 -12.41
CA ILE A 172 -17.96 -20.25 -13.55
C ILE A 172 -16.47 -20.07 -13.87
N PRO A 173 -15.68 -21.16 -13.92
CA PRO A 173 -14.28 -21.08 -14.34
C PRO A 173 -14.18 -20.87 -15.84
N PHE A 174 -13.20 -20.09 -16.27
CA PHE A 174 -12.81 -19.93 -17.67
C PHE A 174 -11.29 -19.87 -17.78
N ASN A 175 -10.77 -20.35 -18.88
CA ASN A 175 -9.32 -20.38 -19.12
C ASN A 175 -8.91 -19.19 -19.99
N VAL A 176 -7.78 -18.59 -19.66
CA VAL A 176 -7.21 -17.44 -20.37
C VAL A 176 -5.74 -17.71 -20.66
N HIS A 177 -5.35 -17.52 -21.92
CA HIS A 177 -3.96 -17.65 -22.31
C HIS A 177 -3.10 -16.51 -21.73
N ALA A 178 -1.87 -16.81 -21.33
CA ALA A 178 -0.92 -15.88 -20.70
C ALA A 178 -0.63 -14.62 -21.53
N SER A 179 -0.74 -14.70 -22.87
CA SER A 179 -0.59 -13.52 -23.75
C SER A 179 -1.57 -12.40 -23.43
N ARG A 180 -2.76 -12.72 -22.89
CA ARG A 180 -3.83 -11.77 -22.54
C ARG A 180 -3.86 -11.39 -21.06
N VAL A 181 -2.85 -11.79 -20.28
CA VAL A 181 -2.81 -11.60 -18.84
C VAL A 181 -1.65 -10.68 -18.47
N LEU A 182 -1.93 -9.68 -17.65
CA LEU A 182 -0.95 -8.85 -16.98
C LEU A 182 -0.84 -9.33 -15.54
N LEU A 183 0.35 -9.77 -15.12
CA LEU A 183 0.59 -10.34 -13.80
C LEU A 183 1.16 -9.30 -12.85
N PHE A 184 0.60 -9.25 -11.65
CA PHE A 184 1.11 -8.48 -10.53
C PHE A 184 1.49 -9.45 -9.42
N LYS A 185 2.78 -9.55 -9.12
CA LYS A 185 3.32 -10.41 -8.05
C LYS A 185 3.88 -9.55 -6.92
N SER A 186 3.70 -10.02 -5.69
CA SER A 186 4.29 -9.34 -4.52
C SER A 186 5.82 -9.41 -4.59
N ASP A 187 6.44 -8.36 -4.05
CA ASP A 187 7.90 -8.26 -3.92
C ASP A 187 8.45 -9.20 -2.81
N SER A 188 7.59 -9.64 -1.91
CA SER A 188 7.92 -10.59 -0.85
C SER A 188 8.03 -12.00 -1.42
N ARG A 189 9.22 -12.34 -1.90
CA ARG A 189 9.52 -13.68 -2.44
C ARG A 189 9.65 -14.69 -1.32
N VAL A 190 9.18 -15.90 -1.62
CA VAL A 190 9.32 -17.08 -0.77
C VAL A 190 10.15 -18.10 -1.52
N ASP A 191 11.13 -18.68 -0.85
CA ASP A 191 11.91 -19.76 -1.45
C ASP A 191 11.00 -20.96 -1.73
N MET A 192 11.09 -21.52 -2.94
CA MET A 192 10.34 -22.71 -3.34
C MET A 192 10.60 -23.93 -2.44
N LEU A 193 11.76 -23.97 -1.82
CA LEU A 193 12.18 -25.08 -0.97
C LEU A 193 11.83 -24.89 0.51
N GLU A 194 11.36 -23.69 0.88
CA GLU A 194 11.03 -23.41 2.27
C GLU A 194 9.73 -24.13 2.68
N PRO A 195 9.77 -24.97 3.75
CA PRO A 195 8.58 -25.67 4.21
C PRO A 195 7.56 -24.72 4.82
N GLY A 196 6.27 -25.06 4.69
CA GLY A 196 5.18 -24.30 5.33
C GLY A 196 4.44 -23.33 4.43
N TYR A 197 4.96 -23.01 3.24
CA TYR A 197 4.26 -22.17 2.27
C TYR A 197 3.49 -23.01 1.26
N THR A 198 2.37 -22.48 0.79
CA THR A 198 1.59 -23.09 -0.28
C THR A 198 2.14 -22.78 -1.64
N ASP A 199 1.75 -23.58 -2.65
CA ASP A 199 2.06 -23.29 -4.05
C ASP A 199 1.57 -21.92 -4.51
N TYR A 200 0.45 -21.44 -3.94
CA TYR A 200 -0.04 -20.07 -4.18
C TYR A 200 0.94 -19.00 -3.69
N GLU A 201 1.50 -19.16 -2.49
CA GLU A 201 2.44 -18.21 -1.92
C GLU A 201 3.79 -18.25 -2.64
N ARG A 202 4.21 -19.43 -3.06
CA ARG A 202 5.43 -19.62 -3.86
C ARG A 202 5.32 -18.97 -5.22
N TYR A 203 4.19 -19.06 -5.87
CA TYR A 203 3.98 -18.47 -7.20
C TYR A 203 3.75 -16.96 -7.15
N TRP A 204 2.86 -16.51 -6.25
CA TRP A 204 2.43 -15.11 -6.19
C TRP A 204 3.25 -14.24 -5.24
N GLY A 205 3.79 -14.81 -4.20
CA GLY A 205 4.42 -14.13 -3.07
C GLY A 205 3.48 -13.96 -1.88
N LEU A 206 3.99 -13.33 -0.83
CA LEU A 206 3.26 -13.10 0.41
C LEU A 206 2.47 -11.80 0.38
N SER A 207 1.41 -11.77 1.19
CA SER A 207 0.68 -10.53 1.49
C SER A 207 1.57 -9.56 2.27
N GLU A 208 1.49 -8.27 1.96
CA GLU A 208 2.16 -7.21 2.71
C GLU A 208 1.64 -7.10 4.17
N VAL A 209 0.45 -7.63 4.45
CA VAL A 209 -0.13 -7.65 5.80
C VAL A 209 0.78 -8.39 6.79
N TYR A 210 1.50 -9.43 6.33
CA TYR A 210 2.42 -10.19 7.20
C TYR A 210 3.52 -9.35 7.82
N ARG A 211 3.92 -8.25 7.19
CA ARG A 211 5.04 -7.41 7.68
C ARG A 211 4.76 -6.75 9.02
N GLY A 212 3.54 -6.38 9.29
CA GLY A 212 3.22 -5.56 10.45
C GLY A 212 1.90 -5.94 11.13
N VAL A 213 1.37 -7.15 10.90
CA VAL A 213 0.12 -7.59 11.52
C VAL A 213 0.22 -7.64 13.04
N ASP A 214 1.37 -8.06 13.57
CA ASP A 214 1.60 -8.15 15.01
C ASP A 214 1.67 -6.75 15.64
N ASP A 215 2.36 -5.81 14.99
CA ASP A 215 2.42 -4.42 15.45
C ASP A 215 1.04 -3.76 15.40
N ALA A 216 0.28 -3.98 14.32
CA ALA A 216 -1.08 -3.47 14.18
C ALA A 216 -2.02 -4.06 15.25
N TYR A 217 -1.85 -5.35 15.59
CA TYR A 217 -2.59 -6.00 16.67
C TYR A 217 -2.22 -5.43 18.04
N ALA A 218 -0.92 -5.28 18.33
CA ALA A 218 -0.42 -4.70 19.57
C ALA A 218 -0.94 -3.27 19.76
N PHE A 219 -0.94 -2.46 18.70
CA PHE A 219 -1.50 -1.11 18.71
C PHE A 219 -3.01 -1.13 18.99
N GLY A 220 -3.77 -2.01 18.33
CA GLY A 220 -5.20 -2.18 18.59
C GLY A 220 -5.50 -2.56 20.04
N THR A 221 -4.71 -3.46 20.60
CA THR A 221 -4.81 -3.87 22.02
C THR A 221 -4.54 -2.71 22.96
N THR A 222 -3.53 -1.89 22.67
CA THR A 222 -3.22 -0.69 23.48
C THR A 222 -4.34 0.35 23.40
N LYS A 223 -4.94 0.57 22.22
CA LYS A 223 -6.12 1.44 22.07
C LYS A 223 -7.27 0.99 22.97
N GLN A 224 -7.58 -0.31 22.96
CA GLN A 224 -8.63 -0.89 23.79
C GLN A 224 -8.28 -0.77 25.29
N GLY A 225 -7.06 -1.15 25.68
CA GLY A 225 -6.58 -1.06 27.06
C GLY A 225 -6.66 0.36 27.60
N THR A 226 -6.22 1.34 26.83
CA THR A 226 -6.33 2.76 27.21
C THR A 226 -7.79 3.19 27.40
N SER A 227 -8.68 2.75 26.48
CA SER A 227 -10.12 3.05 26.61
C SER A 227 -10.73 2.45 27.87
N HIS A 228 -10.31 1.24 28.25
CA HIS A 228 -10.75 0.61 29.52
C HIS A 228 -10.21 1.34 30.74
N LEU A 229 -8.92 1.68 30.75
CA LEU A 229 -8.32 2.48 31.83
C LEU A 229 -9.06 3.80 32.02
N MET A 230 -9.40 4.51 30.94
CA MET A 230 -10.17 5.76 31.03
C MET A 230 -11.56 5.57 31.64
N LYS A 231 -12.20 4.43 31.41
CA LYS A 231 -13.49 4.11 32.05
C LYS A 231 -13.33 3.76 33.53
N GLU A 232 -12.30 2.97 33.85
CA GLU A 232 -12.02 2.58 35.24
C GLU A 232 -11.60 3.79 36.11
N CYS A 233 -10.91 4.77 35.53
CA CYS A 233 -10.52 5.97 36.25
C CYS A 233 -11.68 6.91 36.60
N SER A 234 -12.85 6.70 36.06
CA SER A 234 -14.06 7.42 36.44
C SER A 234 -14.83 6.72 37.58
N VAL A 235 -14.32 5.63 38.12
CA VAL A 235 -14.98 4.92 39.20
C VAL A 235 -14.87 5.74 40.50
N ALA A 236 -16.00 6.15 41.00
CA ALA A 236 -16.13 6.79 42.26
C ALA A 236 -16.13 5.74 43.40
N LYS A 237 -15.30 5.95 44.43
CA LYS A 237 -15.29 5.09 45.62
C LYS A 237 -16.12 5.75 46.70
N TYR A 238 -17.19 5.06 47.12
CA TYR A 238 -18.03 5.46 48.22
C TYR A 238 -17.72 4.60 49.42
N ARG A 239 -17.36 5.23 50.55
CA ARG A 239 -17.26 4.56 51.85
C ARG A 239 -18.57 4.82 52.58
N LEU A 240 -19.42 3.81 52.68
CA LEU A 240 -20.68 3.89 53.35
C LEU A 240 -20.57 3.34 54.78
N THR A 241 -21.09 4.08 55.77
CA THR A 241 -21.20 3.60 57.16
C THR A 241 -22.24 2.47 57.20
N ASN A 242 -21.93 1.36 57.88
CA ASN A 242 -22.76 0.15 57.99
C ASN A 242 -22.96 -0.69 56.71
N LEU A 243 -22.10 -0.55 55.71
CA LEU A 243 -22.18 -1.39 54.49
C LEU A 243 -22.14 -2.88 54.82
N GLU A 244 -21.31 -3.30 55.77
CA GLU A 244 -21.18 -4.69 56.20
C GLU A 244 -22.46 -5.24 56.80
N ASN A 245 -23.18 -4.43 57.58
CA ASN A 245 -24.47 -4.84 58.18
C ASN A 245 -25.57 -4.94 57.13
N LEU A 246 -25.66 -3.96 56.21
CA LEU A 246 -26.63 -3.99 55.07
C LEU A 246 -26.42 -5.21 54.18
N VAL A 247 -25.18 -5.61 53.93
CA VAL A 247 -24.87 -6.80 53.15
C VAL A 247 -25.19 -8.08 53.92
N ALA A 248 -24.91 -8.12 55.24
CA ALA A 248 -25.21 -9.26 56.11
C ALA A 248 -26.72 -9.51 56.26
N GLU A 249 -27.52 -8.44 56.29
CA GLU A 249 -28.98 -8.48 56.39
C GLU A 249 -29.67 -8.68 55.06
N ASN A 250 -28.92 -8.75 53.91
CA ASN A 250 -29.42 -8.82 52.54
C ASN A 250 -30.34 -7.64 52.16
N ASP A 251 -30.19 -6.49 52.80
CA ASP A 251 -30.98 -5.28 52.53
C ASP A 251 -30.42 -4.50 51.31
N TYR A 252 -30.38 -5.18 50.18
CA TYR A 252 -29.92 -4.58 48.90
C TYR A 252 -30.80 -3.42 48.46
N LYS A 253 -32.05 -3.36 48.89
CA LYS A 253 -32.98 -2.30 48.50
C LYS A 253 -32.61 -0.96 49.12
N SER A 254 -32.21 -0.94 50.38
CA SER A 254 -31.73 0.26 51.05
C SER A 254 -30.41 0.74 50.48
N LEU A 255 -29.54 -0.19 50.07
CA LEU A 255 -28.29 0.10 49.40
C LEU A 255 -28.53 0.72 48.02
N ASP A 256 -29.41 0.13 47.16
CA ASP A 256 -29.75 0.65 45.88
C ASP A 256 -30.38 2.04 45.92
N ASN A 257 -31.35 2.25 46.85
CA ASN A 257 -31.96 3.56 47.03
C ASN A 257 -30.92 4.63 47.45
N ARG A 258 -29.92 4.25 48.26
CA ARG A 258 -28.86 5.17 48.69
C ARG A 258 -27.92 5.52 47.55
N LEU A 259 -27.52 4.52 46.72
CA LEU A 259 -26.68 4.73 45.56
C LEU A 259 -27.39 5.58 44.47
N GLU A 260 -28.67 5.32 44.26
CA GLU A 260 -29.50 6.09 43.33
C GLU A 260 -29.63 7.55 43.78
N ALA A 261 -29.83 7.80 45.08
CA ALA A 261 -29.89 9.14 45.64
C ALA A 261 -28.55 9.89 45.48
N ILE A 262 -27.40 9.21 45.65
CA ILE A 262 -26.08 9.79 45.47
C ILE A 262 -25.86 10.12 43.97
N ASP A 263 -26.23 9.24 43.06
CA ASP A 263 -26.09 9.46 41.59
C ASP A 263 -27.01 10.60 41.09
N MET A 264 -28.22 10.70 41.61
CA MET A 264 -29.11 11.83 41.33
C MET A 264 -28.53 13.16 41.78
N GLN A 265 -28.03 13.23 43.00
CA GLN A 265 -27.41 14.45 43.56
C GLN A 265 -26.19 14.88 42.78
N LYS A 266 -25.34 13.93 42.40
CA LYS A 266 -24.15 14.16 41.60
C LYS A 266 -24.50 14.70 40.18
N SER A 267 -25.60 14.23 39.60
CA SER A 267 -26.07 14.66 38.30
C SER A 267 -26.72 16.04 38.28
N VAL A 268 -27.49 16.39 39.32
CA VAL A 268 -28.34 17.59 39.32
C VAL A 268 -27.65 18.79 40.02
N VAL A 269 -26.90 18.56 41.09
CA VAL A 269 -26.36 19.63 41.96
C VAL A 269 -24.84 19.74 41.90
N ASN A 270 -24.15 18.85 41.20
CA ASN A 270 -22.68 18.71 41.19
C ASN A 270 -22.07 18.60 42.64
N GLY A 271 -22.84 18.13 43.57
CA GLY A 271 -22.44 17.94 44.97
C GLY A 271 -22.93 16.61 45.48
N VAL A 272 -22.19 16.02 46.41
CA VAL A 272 -22.58 14.78 47.09
C VAL A 272 -22.78 15.10 48.57
N PHE A 273 -23.97 14.81 49.13
CA PHE A 273 -24.26 14.93 50.53
C PHE A 273 -23.94 13.60 51.23
N LEU A 274 -22.98 13.62 52.14
CA LEU A 274 -22.49 12.46 52.89
C LEU A 274 -22.97 12.52 54.30
N GLY A 275 -23.30 11.36 54.89
CA GLY A 275 -23.60 11.23 56.32
C GLY A 275 -22.32 11.25 57.18
N GLU A 276 -22.51 11.33 58.52
CA GLU A 276 -21.40 11.25 59.45
C GLU A 276 -20.68 9.90 59.33
N GLY A 277 -19.37 9.93 59.01
CA GLY A 277 -18.53 8.74 58.82
C GLY A 277 -18.55 8.19 57.38
N GLU A 278 -19.29 8.78 56.44
CA GLU A 278 -19.21 8.48 55.03
C GLU A 278 -18.10 9.29 54.35
N ASP A 279 -17.46 8.73 53.33
CA ASP A 279 -16.40 9.40 52.59
C ASP A 279 -16.54 9.12 51.10
N TYR A 280 -16.23 10.14 50.31
CA TYR A 280 -16.21 10.06 48.82
C TYR A 280 -14.81 10.41 48.33
N ILE A 281 -14.14 9.42 47.75
CA ILE A 281 -12.82 9.62 47.21
C ILE A 281 -12.90 9.45 45.68
N ARG A 282 -12.50 10.47 44.95
CA ARG A 282 -12.27 10.38 43.52
C ARG A 282 -10.76 10.26 43.31
N GLU A 283 -10.31 9.07 42.95
CA GLU A 283 -8.92 8.87 42.59
C GLU A 283 -8.64 9.52 41.24
N ASN A 284 -7.74 10.48 41.22
CA ASN A 284 -7.24 11.05 39.98
C ASN A 284 -6.07 10.18 39.51
N VAL A 285 -6.31 9.37 38.48
CA VAL A 285 -5.23 8.62 37.84
C VAL A 285 -4.60 9.51 36.78
N THR A 286 -3.29 9.64 36.82
CA THR A 286 -2.51 10.37 35.83
C THR A 286 -2.14 9.45 34.66
N PHE A 287 -2.42 9.91 33.46
CA PHE A 287 -2.12 9.18 32.19
C PHE A 287 -0.83 9.67 31.51
N SER A 288 0.11 10.20 32.29
CA SER A 288 1.30 10.91 31.76
C SER A 288 2.14 10.09 30.78
N GLY A 289 2.22 8.77 30.91
CA GLY A 289 3.01 7.92 30.01
C GLY A 289 2.25 7.34 28.81
N VAL A 290 0.93 7.44 28.78
CA VAL A 290 0.11 6.83 27.73
C VAL A 290 0.37 7.41 26.34
N PRO A 291 0.48 8.75 26.13
CA PRO A 291 0.77 9.32 24.85
C PRO A 291 2.09 8.84 24.25
N GLU A 292 3.13 8.69 25.08
CA GLU A 292 4.45 8.22 24.61
C GLU A 292 4.40 6.76 24.15
N VAL A 293 3.64 5.90 24.82
CA VAL A 293 3.45 4.50 24.40
C VAL A 293 2.72 4.45 23.07
N TRP A 294 1.68 5.27 22.91
CA TRP A 294 0.95 5.37 21.64
C TRP A 294 1.86 5.82 20.50
N ASP A 295 2.68 6.84 20.73
CA ASP A 295 3.60 7.37 19.74
C ASP A 295 4.60 6.32 19.29
N ARG A 296 5.19 5.58 20.21
CA ARG A 296 6.12 4.51 19.88
C ARG A 296 5.47 3.38 19.09
N GLN A 297 4.25 2.99 19.44
CA GLN A 297 3.53 1.95 18.72
C GLN A 297 3.08 2.42 17.32
N MET A 298 2.65 3.68 17.17
CA MET A 298 2.38 4.24 15.84
C MET A 298 3.63 4.23 14.95
N MET A 299 4.81 4.55 15.53
CA MET A 299 6.09 4.46 14.80
C MET A 299 6.42 3.02 14.42
N ALA A 300 6.18 2.04 15.30
CA ALA A 300 6.43 0.63 15.01
C ALA A 300 5.56 0.13 13.84
N VAL A 301 4.25 0.38 13.89
CA VAL A 301 3.31 0.03 12.81
C VAL A 301 3.70 0.70 11.49
N ALA A 302 3.99 2.00 11.53
CA ALA A 302 4.39 2.77 10.34
C ALA A 302 5.70 2.23 9.74
N GLY A 303 6.68 1.94 10.58
CA GLY A 303 7.97 1.35 10.18
C GLY A 303 7.83 -0.04 9.58
N ALA A 304 6.99 -0.91 10.18
CA ALA A 304 6.73 -2.26 9.67
C ALA A 304 6.18 -2.23 8.23
N TYR A 305 5.26 -1.31 7.95
CA TYR A 305 4.66 -1.15 6.62
C TYR A 305 5.42 -0.18 5.69
N ARG A 306 6.51 0.44 6.16
CA ARG A 306 7.29 1.45 5.42
C ARG A 306 6.45 2.64 4.95
N VAL A 307 5.40 2.99 5.69
CA VAL A 307 4.57 4.17 5.43
C VAL A 307 4.91 5.22 6.50
N PRO A 308 5.27 6.46 6.14
CA PRO A 308 5.55 7.49 7.13
C PRO A 308 4.40 7.70 8.12
N VAL A 309 4.71 7.90 9.40
CA VAL A 309 3.72 8.15 10.46
C VAL A 309 2.80 9.31 10.09
N THR A 310 3.37 10.34 9.48
CA THR A 310 2.65 11.53 8.99
C THR A 310 1.56 11.19 7.98
N LYS A 311 1.83 10.25 7.08
CA LYS A 311 0.85 9.77 6.09
C LYS A 311 -0.12 8.75 6.70
N MET A 312 0.39 7.74 7.40
CA MET A 312 -0.42 6.64 7.92
C MET A 312 -1.46 7.08 8.95
N PHE A 313 -1.09 8.00 9.84
CA PHE A 313 -1.92 8.47 10.95
C PHE A 313 -2.36 9.94 10.81
N GLY A 314 -1.98 10.64 9.75
CA GLY A 314 -2.32 12.04 9.53
C GLY A 314 -1.72 13.00 10.58
N ARG A 315 -0.63 12.61 11.21
CA ARG A 315 -0.02 13.36 12.31
C ARG A 315 1.11 14.24 11.79
N SER A 316 1.24 15.47 12.34
CA SER A 316 2.40 16.31 12.05
C SER A 316 3.69 15.62 12.48
N ALA A 317 4.77 15.84 11.72
CA ALA A 317 6.10 15.42 12.13
C ALA A 317 6.46 16.07 13.48
N ALA A 318 6.94 15.27 14.44
CA ALA A 318 7.34 15.75 15.76
C ALA A 318 8.87 15.91 15.81
N GLY A 319 9.35 17.07 16.29
CA GLY A 319 10.78 17.31 16.51
C GLY A 319 11.28 18.68 16.03
N MET A 320 12.49 19.06 16.46
CA MET A 320 13.06 20.41 16.26
C MET A 320 13.41 20.75 14.77
N ASN A 321 13.46 19.74 13.89
CA ASN A 321 13.65 19.86 12.42
C ASN A 321 12.55 19.14 11.64
N ALA A 322 11.35 19.06 12.19
CA ALA A 322 10.26 18.25 11.67
C ALA A 322 9.55 18.95 10.49
N THR A 323 10.26 19.23 9.40
CA THR A 323 9.64 19.68 8.16
C THR A 323 8.86 18.57 7.45
N GLY A 324 9.06 17.31 7.87
CA GLY A 324 8.51 16.13 7.20
C GLY A 324 9.14 15.85 5.82
N GLU A 325 10.19 16.59 5.49
CA GLU A 325 10.87 16.51 4.18
C GLU A 325 11.54 15.16 3.98
N GLY A 326 12.35 14.74 4.94
CA GLY A 326 13.04 13.45 4.87
C GLY A 326 12.08 12.26 4.82
N ASP A 327 10.94 12.35 5.52
CA ASP A 327 9.89 11.32 5.47
C ASP A 327 9.23 11.28 4.07
N GLY A 328 9.04 12.46 3.46
CA GLY A 328 8.50 12.57 2.10
C GLY A 328 9.46 12.00 1.05
N ASP A 329 10.73 12.34 1.13
CA ASP A 329 11.75 11.86 0.20
C ASP A 329 11.92 10.32 0.32
N ASN A 330 12.08 9.78 1.54
CA ASN A 330 12.14 8.33 1.78
C ASN A 330 10.90 7.59 1.26
N TRP A 331 9.73 8.22 1.40
CA TRP A 331 8.48 7.66 0.87
C TRP A 331 8.49 7.62 -0.66
N ASN A 332 8.89 8.72 -1.30
CA ASN A 332 8.94 8.79 -2.75
C ASN A 332 9.94 7.79 -3.33
N ASP A 333 11.12 7.63 -2.71
CA ASP A 333 12.11 6.63 -3.10
C ASP A 333 11.54 5.20 -2.97
N TYR A 334 10.82 4.91 -1.89
CA TYR A 334 10.16 3.63 -1.71
C TYR A 334 9.10 3.37 -2.79
N ILE A 335 8.25 4.36 -3.09
CA ILE A 335 7.22 4.24 -4.14
C ILE A 335 7.86 4.11 -5.52
N ALA A 336 8.92 4.86 -5.83
CA ALA A 336 9.65 4.72 -7.09
C ALA A 336 10.22 3.31 -7.26
N GLY A 337 10.77 2.72 -6.20
CA GLY A 337 11.19 1.32 -6.19
C GLY A 337 10.05 0.34 -6.48
N LEU A 338 8.87 0.56 -5.90
CA LEU A 338 7.67 -0.26 -6.16
C LEU A 338 7.14 -0.07 -7.59
N GLN A 339 7.20 1.15 -8.14
CA GLN A 339 6.83 1.38 -9.54
C GLN A 339 7.68 0.54 -10.48
N VAL A 340 8.99 0.46 -10.26
CA VAL A 340 9.90 -0.32 -11.08
C VAL A 340 9.68 -1.84 -10.91
N THR A 341 9.48 -2.30 -9.68
CA THR A 341 9.41 -3.76 -9.39
C THR A 341 8.02 -4.36 -9.65
N GLN A 342 6.94 -3.64 -9.31
CA GLN A 342 5.58 -4.18 -9.35
C GLN A 342 4.73 -3.64 -10.50
N MET A 343 4.91 -2.36 -10.88
CA MET A 343 4.06 -1.72 -11.88
C MET A 343 4.65 -1.77 -13.29
N LEU A 344 5.96 -1.55 -13.45
CA LEU A 344 6.61 -1.46 -14.75
C LEU A 344 6.48 -2.72 -15.62
N PRO A 345 6.65 -3.96 -15.10
CA PRO A 345 6.56 -5.15 -15.94
C PRO A 345 5.19 -5.34 -16.61
N PRO A 346 4.04 -5.34 -15.90
CA PRO A 346 2.73 -5.44 -16.51
C PRO A 346 2.37 -4.21 -17.36
N LEU A 347 2.85 -3.01 -16.98
CA LEU A 347 2.64 -1.78 -17.74
C LEU A 347 3.37 -1.82 -19.07
N SER A 348 4.63 -2.25 -19.10
CA SER A 348 5.42 -2.38 -20.32
C SER A 348 4.80 -3.37 -21.30
N LYS A 349 4.22 -4.46 -20.80
CA LYS A 349 3.47 -5.40 -21.64
C LYS A 349 2.24 -4.73 -22.23
N LEU A 350 1.42 -4.07 -21.41
CA LEU A 350 0.22 -3.37 -21.87
C LEU A 350 0.55 -2.29 -22.90
N MET A 351 1.58 -1.47 -22.66
CA MET A 351 1.98 -0.41 -23.59
C MET A 351 2.45 -0.97 -24.94
N ARG A 352 3.20 -2.06 -24.96
CA ARG A 352 3.58 -2.75 -26.20
C ARG A 352 2.34 -3.26 -26.94
N ASP A 353 1.39 -3.84 -26.23
CA ASP A 353 0.17 -4.37 -26.82
C ASP A 353 -0.72 -3.24 -27.38
N ILE A 354 -0.80 -2.09 -26.71
CA ILE A 354 -1.48 -0.89 -27.21
C ILE A 354 -0.76 -0.33 -28.44
N ASN A 355 0.57 -0.25 -28.40
CA ASN A 355 1.35 0.28 -29.53
C ASN A 355 1.22 -0.58 -30.78
N ALA A 356 0.99 -1.88 -30.63
CA ALA A 356 0.82 -2.78 -31.77
C ALA A 356 -0.34 -2.39 -32.69
N TYR A 357 -1.44 -1.86 -32.15
CA TYR A 357 -2.59 -1.40 -32.94
C TYR A 357 -2.63 0.11 -33.14
N THR A 358 -2.08 0.93 -32.25
CA THR A 358 -2.04 2.40 -32.38
C THR A 358 -0.92 2.86 -33.30
N LYS A 359 0.21 2.13 -33.28
CA LYS A 359 1.46 2.46 -34.00
C LYS A 359 1.99 3.87 -33.65
N ALA A 360 1.75 4.30 -32.42
CA ALA A 360 2.14 5.63 -31.93
C ALA A 360 3.67 5.77 -31.92
N VAL A 361 4.38 4.73 -31.42
CA VAL A 361 5.85 4.70 -31.47
C VAL A 361 6.30 3.76 -32.59
N LYS A 362 7.10 4.27 -33.53
CA LYS A 362 7.60 3.52 -34.68
C LYS A 362 8.87 2.75 -34.31
N ALA A 363 9.01 1.53 -34.86
CA ALA A 363 10.25 0.79 -34.72
C ALA A 363 11.40 1.53 -35.42
N PRO A 364 12.61 1.52 -34.85
CA PRO A 364 13.81 1.97 -35.55
C PRO A 364 13.95 1.18 -36.85
N THR A 365 14.38 1.86 -37.96
CA THR A 365 14.51 1.28 -39.27
C THR A 365 15.46 0.08 -39.21
N GLY A 366 14.97 -1.12 -39.57
CA GLY A 366 15.77 -2.35 -39.62
C GLY A 366 15.58 -3.28 -38.41
N THR A 367 14.72 -2.96 -37.45
CA THR A 367 14.44 -3.84 -36.31
C THR A 367 13.25 -4.75 -36.64
N ALA A 368 13.48 -6.04 -36.74
CA ALA A 368 12.42 -7.05 -36.79
C ALA A 368 12.06 -7.45 -35.35
N GLY A 369 10.86 -7.10 -34.89
CA GLY A 369 10.38 -7.47 -33.57
C GLY A 369 9.53 -6.40 -32.90
N PRO A 370 9.03 -6.68 -31.66
CA PRO A 370 8.27 -5.68 -30.90
C PRO A 370 9.17 -4.48 -30.56
N VAL A 371 8.62 -3.28 -30.71
CA VAL A 371 9.33 -2.02 -30.42
C VAL A 371 9.67 -1.98 -28.93
N PRO A 372 10.94 -1.82 -28.55
CA PRO A 372 11.29 -1.55 -27.17
C PRO A 372 10.74 -0.18 -26.78
N LEU A 373 9.92 -0.13 -25.74
CA LEU A 373 9.37 1.11 -25.20
C LEU A 373 10.05 1.44 -23.88
N THR A 374 10.62 2.63 -23.79
CA THR A 374 11.14 3.18 -22.54
C THR A 374 10.02 3.91 -21.83
N ILE A 375 9.67 3.48 -20.61
CA ILE A 375 8.63 4.10 -19.79
C ILE A 375 9.30 4.81 -18.62
N THR A 376 9.01 6.09 -18.45
CA THR A 376 9.50 6.92 -17.37
C THR A 376 8.33 7.38 -16.51
N PHE A 377 8.36 7.10 -15.20
CA PHE A 377 7.35 7.58 -14.28
C PHE A 377 7.55 9.05 -13.97
N ASN A 378 6.44 9.79 -13.88
CA ASN A 378 6.48 11.19 -13.51
C ASN A 378 6.93 11.37 -12.06
N PRO A 379 7.60 12.49 -11.72
CA PRO A 379 8.04 12.78 -10.36
C PRO A 379 6.90 12.73 -9.34
N LEU A 380 7.10 12.05 -8.23
CA LEU A 380 6.09 11.81 -7.19
C LEU A 380 5.77 13.05 -6.33
N SER A 381 6.58 14.10 -6.41
CA SER A 381 6.34 15.35 -5.68
C SER A 381 6.60 16.58 -6.55
N MET A 382 5.84 17.66 -6.30
CA MET A 382 6.13 18.97 -6.92
C MET A 382 7.51 19.52 -6.53
N ARG A 383 8.05 19.07 -5.41
CA ARG A 383 9.36 19.44 -4.93
C ARG A 383 10.47 18.82 -5.76
N ASP A 384 10.27 17.59 -6.23
CA ASP A 384 11.18 16.97 -7.18
C ASP A 384 11.19 17.75 -8.49
N GLN A 385 10.03 18.23 -8.95
CA GLN A 385 9.93 19.10 -10.12
C GLN A 385 10.68 20.43 -9.92
N LEU A 386 10.62 21.04 -8.72
CA LEU A 386 11.37 22.25 -8.40
C LEU A 386 12.88 21.98 -8.31
N LYS A 387 13.28 20.85 -7.69
CA LYS A 387 14.69 20.43 -7.65
C LYS A 387 15.20 20.17 -9.06
N ASP A 388 14.42 19.49 -9.89
CA ASP A 388 14.76 19.25 -11.30
C ASP A 388 14.89 20.56 -12.08
N ALA A 389 13.99 21.52 -11.87
CA ALA A 389 14.11 22.85 -12.48
C ALA A 389 15.39 23.58 -12.03
N GLN A 390 15.74 23.51 -10.75
CA GLN A 390 16.98 24.06 -10.21
C GLN A 390 18.22 23.37 -10.76
N VAL A 391 18.19 22.03 -10.89
CA VAL A 391 19.26 21.26 -11.51
C VAL A 391 19.44 21.69 -12.96
N ARG A 392 18.34 21.80 -13.73
CA ARG A 392 18.37 22.26 -15.13
C ARG A 392 18.94 23.68 -15.24
N GLU A 393 18.54 24.59 -14.36
CA GLU A 393 19.09 25.95 -14.31
C GLU A 393 20.59 25.92 -14.02
N THR A 394 21.01 25.13 -13.04
CA THR A 394 22.43 25.00 -12.68
C THR A 394 23.24 24.38 -13.82
N MET A 395 22.70 23.36 -14.47
CA MET A 395 23.32 22.75 -15.65
C MET A 395 23.41 23.72 -16.83
N SER A 396 22.34 24.48 -17.09
CA SER A 396 22.34 25.49 -18.16
C SER A 396 23.38 26.59 -17.91
N ARG A 397 23.56 27.00 -16.65
CA ARG A 397 24.65 27.95 -16.29
C ARG A 397 26.01 27.33 -16.49
N ALA A 398 26.21 26.05 -16.12
CA ALA A 398 27.48 25.36 -16.34
C ALA A 398 27.79 25.22 -17.84
N ASP A 399 26.80 24.87 -18.66
CA ASP A 399 26.95 24.75 -20.12
C ASP A 399 27.31 26.08 -20.76
N ARG A 400 26.64 27.16 -20.35
CA ARG A 400 26.99 28.50 -20.79
C ARG A 400 28.44 28.84 -20.48
N ASN A 401 28.92 28.55 -19.27
CA ASN A 401 30.30 28.76 -18.88
C ASN A 401 31.29 27.95 -19.73
N TYR A 402 30.94 26.68 -20.08
CA TYR A 402 31.77 25.85 -20.96
C TYR A 402 31.82 26.36 -22.40
N VAL A 403 30.72 26.91 -22.92
CA VAL A 403 30.70 27.54 -24.25
C VAL A 403 31.46 28.84 -24.24
N GLU A 404 31.26 29.70 -23.25
CA GLU A 404 31.98 30.98 -23.13
C GLU A 404 33.49 30.80 -22.94
N SER A 405 33.92 29.71 -22.30
CA SER A 405 35.35 29.34 -22.14
C SER A 405 35.93 28.56 -23.34
N GLY A 406 35.12 28.31 -24.39
CA GLY A 406 35.56 27.58 -25.58
C GLY A 406 35.85 26.12 -25.38
N ILE A 407 35.40 25.51 -24.28
CA ILE A 407 35.60 24.08 -23.95
C ILE A 407 34.64 23.16 -24.72
N LEU A 408 33.41 23.62 -24.92
CA LEU A 408 32.36 22.87 -25.65
C LEU A 408 31.72 23.75 -26.72
N ASN A 409 31.35 23.14 -27.85
CA ASN A 409 30.53 23.81 -28.87
C ASN A 409 29.04 23.70 -28.51
N PRO A 410 28.23 24.72 -28.87
CA PRO A 410 26.79 24.68 -28.68
C PRO A 410 26.12 23.42 -29.29
N GLU A 411 26.63 22.95 -30.45
CA GLU A 411 26.13 21.75 -31.12
C GLU A 411 26.32 20.47 -30.30
N ASP A 412 27.43 20.37 -29.55
CA ASP A 412 27.70 19.22 -28.69
C ASP A 412 26.74 19.16 -27.49
N ILE A 413 26.34 20.32 -26.96
CA ILE A 413 25.35 20.43 -25.91
C ILE A 413 23.97 20.03 -26.42
N ILE A 414 23.56 20.52 -27.60
CA ILE A 414 22.30 20.16 -28.25
C ILE A 414 22.25 18.66 -28.47
N ARG A 415 23.31 18.08 -29.03
CA ARG A 415 23.39 16.64 -29.31
C ARG A 415 23.34 15.77 -28.06
N ASN A 416 24.00 16.15 -26.99
CA ASN A 416 24.10 15.33 -25.76
C ASN A 416 22.97 15.52 -24.78
N ARG A 417 22.29 16.68 -24.77
CA ARG A 417 21.25 17.00 -23.79
C ARG A 417 19.84 17.08 -24.34
N PHE A 418 19.66 17.42 -25.62
CA PHE A 418 18.33 17.64 -26.21
C PHE A 418 17.91 16.53 -27.20
N GLN A 419 18.81 15.64 -27.62
CA GLN A 419 18.45 14.45 -28.42
C GLN A 419 17.93 13.28 -27.59
N GLY A 420 17.93 13.36 -26.27
CA GLY A 420 17.50 12.32 -25.31
C GLY A 420 16.24 12.67 -24.52
N GLY A 421 15.21 13.26 -25.14
CA GLY A 421 13.87 13.28 -24.52
C GLY A 421 13.45 14.52 -23.72
N TYR A 422 14.07 15.68 -23.89
CA TYR A 422 13.39 16.92 -23.57
C TYR A 422 12.70 17.45 -24.85
N ALA A 423 11.50 16.96 -25.11
CA ALA A 423 10.59 17.62 -26.02
C ALA A 423 10.20 18.97 -25.41
N ILE A 424 11.00 20.00 -25.69
CA ILE A 424 10.45 21.35 -25.76
C ILE A 424 9.50 21.26 -26.95
N ASP A 425 8.22 21.49 -26.71
CA ASP A 425 7.15 21.54 -27.70
C ASP A 425 7.27 22.79 -28.56
N THR A 426 8.46 23.01 -29.08
CA THR A 426 8.80 23.96 -30.13
C THR A 426 9.61 23.16 -31.10
N ALA A 427 8.98 22.82 -32.25
CA ALA A 427 9.72 22.58 -33.46
C ALA A 427 10.77 23.68 -33.54
N VAL A 428 12.03 23.33 -33.26
CA VAL A 428 13.16 24.19 -33.56
C VAL A 428 13.35 24.01 -35.07
N ASP A 429 12.40 24.60 -35.83
CA ASP A 429 12.68 24.96 -37.21
C ASP A 429 13.84 25.93 -37.14
N GLU A 430 15.00 25.45 -37.57
CA GLU A 430 16.23 26.20 -37.81
C GLU A 430 16.32 27.47 -36.99
N ILE A 431 16.79 27.36 -35.73
CA ILE A 431 17.20 28.55 -34.99
C ILE A 431 18.34 29.15 -35.82
N ASN A 432 18.03 30.21 -36.52
CA ASN A 432 19.05 31.13 -36.98
C ASN A 432 19.89 31.54 -35.77
N ALA A 433 21.02 30.86 -35.58
CA ALA A 433 22.01 31.29 -34.63
C ALA A 433 22.28 32.78 -34.92
N PRO A 434 22.17 33.68 -33.95
CA PRO A 434 22.54 35.07 -34.20
C PRO A 434 24.00 35.05 -34.66
N ASP A 435 24.24 35.60 -35.82
CA ASP A 435 25.57 35.72 -36.41
C ASP A 435 26.45 36.57 -35.48
N LEU A 436 27.19 35.86 -34.61
CA LEU A 436 28.17 36.47 -33.71
C LEU A 436 29.47 36.71 -34.50
N THR A 437 29.39 37.26 -35.68
CA THR A 437 30.55 37.88 -36.29
C THR A 437 30.87 39.14 -35.51
N MET A 438 31.92 39.06 -34.70
CA MET A 438 32.53 40.19 -34.01
C MET A 438 33.07 41.14 -35.07
N GLU A 439 32.27 42.12 -35.53
CA GLU A 439 32.76 43.36 -36.12
C GLU A 439 33.29 44.25 -35.02
N GLY A 440 34.58 44.51 -35.05
CA GLY A 440 35.10 45.60 -34.26
C GLY A 440 36.44 45.41 -33.61
N ALA A 441 37.46 45.13 -34.41
CA ALA A 441 38.84 45.50 -34.04
C ALA A 441 39.33 46.57 -35.05
N GLN A 442 39.16 47.82 -34.70
CA GLN A 442 40.05 48.89 -35.10
C GLN A 442 40.33 49.78 -33.90
#